data_d3b1f67f1f21698eb727f1ec1134ffdd
#
_entry.id   d3b1f67f1f21698eb727f1ec1134ffdd
#
_cell.length_a   1.000
_cell.length_b   1.000
_cell.length_c   1.000
_cell.angle_alpha   90.00
_cell.angle_beta   90.00
_cell.angle_gamma   90.00
#
_symmetry.space_group_name_H-M   'P 1'
#
loop_
_entity.id
_entity.type
_entity.pdbx_description
1 polymer ?
#
loop_
_entity_poly.entity_id
_entity_poly.type
_entity_poly.pdbx_seq_one_letter_code
_entity_poly.pdbx_strand_id
1 'polypeptide(L)'
;MFQTLRFLSRCLVTGDDKSMYYFIMNPTASSGVGRKVWKQLKPILKTRGVKYKLIAQTDKEELIAIVKKLTGRNKKLSFGGTIEVVDAASEEEIKDKDVHLVVLGGDGTLNLVFNSIVDLEHTKLSCIRIGSGNDFARNVGIEKDPEKALIKLLDNPEEIVLDYGEADYVMVDGMRKSRKYVISSGIGYDADICQEASHSKIKKVLNVFHLGKLVYVTIGIKQIFSRSNTRAKIYLDGKGPLCVRNLFFAVGMVHEMEGGGVPFCPDADPEDGKLDVCLAKGAPIPKLLTEVAMVYCRKHLLFSNVSMYRCRSIRIVVDNPQWIHTDGETPCKVRQVIMSCRQGLRLVK
;
A
#
# COMPACT_ATOMS: atom_id res chain seq x y z
N MET A 1 -26.30 22.31 -9.48
CA MET A 1 -27.21 21.20 -9.76
C MET A 1 -26.45 19.95 -10.24
N PHE A 2 -25.21 19.73 -9.81
CA PHE A 2 -24.37 18.57 -10.18
C PHE A 2 -23.76 17.83 -8.96
N GLN A 3 -24.15 18.21 -7.74
CA GLN A 3 -23.65 17.58 -6.48
C GLN A 3 -24.57 16.51 -5.88
N THR A 4 -25.73 16.26 -6.47
CA THR A 4 -26.78 15.41 -5.84
C THR A 4 -26.86 13.98 -6.40
N LEU A 5 -25.99 13.60 -7.36
CA LEU A 5 -26.03 12.26 -7.98
C LEU A 5 -24.92 11.30 -7.52
N ARG A 6 -24.01 11.74 -6.64
CA ARG A 6 -22.91 10.88 -6.10
C ARG A 6 -23.32 10.02 -4.89
N PHE A 7 -24.56 10.11 -4.41
CA PHE A 7 -25.00 9.43 -3.17
C PHE A 7 -25.70 8.08 -3.37
N LEU A 8 -25.84 7.57 -4.60
CA LEU A 8 -26.67 6.39 -4.89
C LEU A 8 -25.90 5.10 -5.24
N SER A 9 -24.58 5.05 -5.11
CA SER A 9 -23.83 3.79 -5.32
C SER A 9 -23.42 3.07 -4.03
N ARG A 10 -23.94 3.47 -2.88
CA ARG A 10 -23.79 2.69 -1.64
C ARG A 10 -24.84 1.57 -1.62
N CYS A 11 -24.54 0.46 -2.26
CA CYS A 11 -25.29 -0.78 -2.05
C CYS A 11 -25.07 -1.24 -0.59
N LEU A 12 -26.12 -1.12 0.22
CA LEU A 12 -26.22 -1.85 1.48
C LEU A 12 -26.28 -3.35 1.11
N VAL A 13 -25.18 -4.05 1.30
CA VAL A 13 -25.14 -5.51 1.19
C VAL A 13 -25.87 -6.06 2.39
N THR A 14 -27.14 -6.43 2.19
CA THR A 14 -27.93 -7.16 3.19
C THR A 14 -27.32 -8.55 3.36
N GLY A 15 -27.09 -8.96 4.60
CA GLY A 15 -26.29 -10.12 5.01
C GLY A 15 -26.89 -11.49 4.71
N ASP A 16 -27.03 -11.87 3.42
CA ASP A 16 -27.48 -13.22 3.03
C ASP A 16 -26.54 -13.92 2.03
N ASP A 17 -25.31 -13.42 1.86
CA ASP A 17 -24.32 -14.10 1.05
C ASP A 17 -23.36 -14.90 1.97
N LYS A 18 -23.45 -16.25 1.89
CA LYS A 18 -22.54 -17.20 2.57
C LYS A 18 -21.15 -17.16 1.95
N SER A 19 -20.54 -15.97 1.89
CA SER A 19 -19.23 -15.73 1.31
C SER A 19 -18.17 -16.44 2.14
N MET A 20 -17.22 -17.10 1.46
CA MET A 20 -16.04 -17.68 2.09
C MET A 20 -14.98 -16.59 2.27
N TYR A 21 -14.52 -16.36 3.51
CA TYR A 21 -13.42 -15.45 3.81
C TYR A 21 -12.08 -16.17 3.83
N TYR A 22 -11.08 -15.62 3.15
CA TYR A 22 -9.70 -16.12 3.18
C TYR A 22 -8.84 -15.18 4.02
N PHE A 23 -8.58 -15.53 5.27
CA PHE A 23 -7.71 -14.78 6.15
C PHE A 23 -6.26 -15.09 5.83
N ILE A 24 -5.49 -14.07 5.48
CA ILE A 24 -4.07 -14.16 5.16
C ILE A 24 -3.27 -13.51 6.27
N MET A 25 -2.36 -14.26 6.87
CA MET A 25 -1.55 -13.79 7.98
C MET A 25 -0.09 -14.22 7.82
N ASN A 26 0.85 -13.30 8.02
CA ASN A 26 2.22 -13.68 8.29
C ASN A 26 2.40 -13.83 9.81
N PRO A 27 2.56 -15.06 10.34
CA PRO A 27 2.61 -15.32 11.76
C PRO A 27 3.84 -14.74 12.48
N THR A 28 4.89 -14.37 11.75
CA THR A 28 6.10 -13.74 12.28
C THR A 28 6.10 -12.21 12.13
N ALA A 29 5.15 -11.65 11.38
CA ALA A 29 5.02 -10.21 11.24
C ALA A 29 4.77 -9.54 12.60
N SER A 30 5.29 -8.32 12.76
CA SER A 30 5.14 -7.52 13.98
C SER A 30 5.50 -8.27 15.26
N SER A 31 6.59 -9.07 15.21
CA SER A 31 7.08 -9.86 16.37
C SER A 31 6.05 -10.85 16.94
N GLY A 32 5.23 -11.46 16.06
CA GLY A 32 4.26 -12.48 16.43
C GLY A 32 2.90 -11.96 16.89
N VAL A 33 2.64 -10.67 16.79
CA VAL A 33 1.33 -10.05 17.12
C VAL A 33 0.19 -10.70 16.33
N GLY A 34 0.43 -11.12 15.08
CA GLY A 34 -0.58 -11.78 14.26
C GLY A 34 -1.22 -13.00 14.93
N ARG A 35 -0.42 -13.88 15.53
CA ARG A 35 -0.95 -15.06 16.25
C ARG A 35 -1.80 -14.68 17.46
N LYS A 36 -1.42 -13.62 18.19
CA LYS A 36 -2.18 -13.13 19.34
C LYS A 36 -3.53 -12.58 18.90
N VAL A 37 -3.53 -11.75 17.87
CA VAL A 37 -4.75 -11.18 17.29
C VAL A 37 -5.65 -12.28 16.73
N TRP A 38 -5.10 -13.27 16.01
CA TRP A 38 -5.90 -14.37 15.51
C TRP A 38 -6.62 -15.15 16.62
N LYS A 39 -5.96 -15.37 17.77
CA LYS A 39 -6.61 -16.01 18.93
C LYS A 39 -7.82 -15.23 19.45
N GLN A 40 -7.85 -13.90 19.30
CA GLN A 40 -8.98 -13.04 19.67
C GLN A 40 -10.10 -13.10 18.61
N LEU A 41 -9.73 -13.11 17.31
CA LEU A 41 -10.70 -13.07 16.22
C LEU A 41 -11.42 -14.42 15.99
N LYS A 42 -10.71 -15.54 16.16
CA LYS A 42 -11.25 -16.89 15.89
C LYS A 42 -12.54 -17.22 16.65
N PRO A 43 -12.70 -16.91 17.97
CA PRO A 43 -13.96 -17.11 18.68
C PRO A 43 -15.13 -16.33 18.07
N ILE A 44 -14.90 -15.08 17.63
CA ILE A 44 -15.93 -14.21 17.02
C ILE A 44 -16.46 -14.87 15.75
N LEU A 45 -15.55 -15.34 14.86
CA LEU A 45 -15.92 -16.03 13.63
C LEU A 45 -16.75 -17.30 13.90
N LYS A 46 -16.34 -18.11 14.91
CA LYS A 46 -17.05 -19.32 15.31
C LYS A 46 -18.45 -19.02 15.82
N THR A 47 -18.58 -18.07 16.74
CA THR A 47 -19.88 -17.71 17.35
C THR A 47 -20.87 -17.21 16.30
N ARG A 48 -20.37 -16.59 15.23
CA ARG A 48 -21.20 -16.05 14.14
C ARG A 48 -21.42 -17.04 12.98
N GLY A 49 -20.86 -18.24 13.05
CA GLY A 49 -20.98 -19.25 11.99
C GLY A 49 -20.36 -18.83 10.66
N VAL A 50 -19.34 -17.94 10.68
CA VAL A 50 -18.68 -17.44 9.48
C VAL A 50 -17.85 -18.54 8.84
N LYS A 51 -18.01 -18.78 7.53
CA LYS A 51 -17.17 -19.68 6.76
C LYS A 51 -15.84 -19.00 6.43
N TYR A 52 -14.72 -19.60 6.82
CA TYR A 52 -13.39 -19.03 6.53
C TYR A 52 -12.30 -20.07 6.37
N LYS A 53 -11.22 -19.67 5.69
CA LYS A 53 -9.94 -20.39 5.68
C LYS A 53 -8.84 -19.47 6.19
N LEU A 54 -7.94 -19.96 7.06
CA LEU A 54 -6.76 -19.22 7.50
C LEU A 54 -5.54 -19.72 6.71
N ILE A 55 -4.84 -18.78 6.10
CA ILE A 55 -3.57 -18.98 5.40
C ILE A 55 -2.49 -18.30 6.24
N ALA A 56 -1.81 -19.09 7.07
CA ALA A 56 -0.72 -18.63 7.92
C ALA A 56 0.62 -18.99 7.27
N GLN A 57 1.25 -18.05 6.56
CA GLN A 57 2.44 -18.33 5.78
C GLN A 57 3.56 -17.32 6.07
N THR A 58 4.78 -17.82 6.28
CA THR A 58 6.00 -17.01 6.50
C THR A 58 6.81 -16.84 5.22
N ASP A 59 6.78 -17.82 4.34
CA ASP A 59 7.45 -17.78 3.05
C ASP A 59 6.68 -16.88 2.08
N LYS A 60 7.38 -15.90 1.50
CA LYS A 60 6.77 -14.92 0.59
C LYS A 60 6.38 -15.56 -0.76
N GLU A 61 7.21 -16.46 -1.29
CA GLU A 61 6.99 -17.06 -2.61
C GLU A 61 5.80 -18.02 -2.55
N GLU A 62 5.71 -18.80 -1.48
CA GLU A 62 4.57 -19.68 -1.24
C GLU A 62 3.28 -18.88 -1.04
N LEU A 63 3.31 -17.79 -0.28
CA LEU A 63 2.15 -16.89 -0.14
C LEU A 63 1.70 -16.31 -1.48
N ILE A 64 2.64 -15.85 -2.31
CA ILE A 64 2.36 -15.36 -3.67
C ILE A 64 1.67 -16.44 -4.50
N ALA A 65 2.19 -17.68 -4.47
CA ALA A 65 1.63 -18.79 -5.21
C ALA A 65 0.20 -19.12 -4.76
N ILE A 66 -0.06 -19.13 -3.45
CA ILE A 66 -1.39 -19.36 -2.87
C ILE A 66 -2.38 -18.27 -3.32
N VAL A 67 -2.01 -16.98 -3.18
CA VAL A 67 -2.89 -15.86 -3.56
C VAL A 67 -3.18 -15.88 -5.07
N LYS A 68 -2.17 -16.11 -5.92
CA LYS A 68 -2.37 -16.24 -7.36
C LYS A 68 -3.33 -17.38 -7.70
N LYS A 69 -3.22 -18.50 -7.00
CA LYS A 69 -4.09 -19.65 -7.21
C LYS A 69 -5.53 -19.37 -6.76
N LEU A 70 -5.71 -18.69 -5.61
CA LEU A 70 -7.03 -18.32 -5.10
C LEU A 70 -7.75 -17.33 -6.02
N THR A 71 -7.03 -16.36 -6.57
CA THR A 71 -7.59 -15.27 -7.37
C THR A 71 -7.53 -15.52 -8.89
N GLY A 72 -6.96 -16.65 -9.34
CA GLY A 72 -6.96 -17.06 -10.75
C GLY A 72 -8.22 -17.86 -11.11
N ARG A 73 -8.73 -17.71 -12.34
CA ARG A 73 -9.97 -18.36 -12.81
C ARG A 73 -9.86 -19.89 -13.05
N ASN A 74 -8.64 -20.44 -13.19
CA ASN A 74 -8.40 -21.87 -13.43
C ASN A 74 -8.10 -22.60 -12.11
N LYS A 75 -9.12 -23.11 -11.43
CA LYS A 75 -9.00 -23.62 -10.07
C LYS A 75 -9.11 -25.14 -9.99
N LYS A 76 -7.98 -25.84 -9.84
CA LYS A 76 -7.89 -27.08 -9.07
C LYS A 76 -7.12 -26.76 -7.80
N LEU A 77 -7.82 -26.70 -6.66
CA LEU A 77 -7.26 -26.30 -5.38
C LEU A 77 -6.69 -27.52 -4.63
N SER A 78 -5.42 -27.85 -4.84
CA SER A 78 -4.66 -28.67 -3.90
C SER A 78 -3.61 -27.79 -3.23
N PHE A 79 -3.66 -27.67 -1.91
CA PHE A 79 -2.72 -26.85 -1.13
C PHE A 79 -1.73 -27.76 -0.41
N GLY A 80 -0.41 -27.49 -0.58
CA GLY A 80 0.62 -27.96 0.34
C GLY A 80 0.90 -26.82 1.35
N GLY A 81 0.93 -27.12 2.64
CA GLY A 81 1.20 -26.13 3.69
C GLY A 81 0.24 -26.24 4.87
N THR A 82 0.57 -25.61 5.99
CA THR A 82 -0.27 -25.60 7.19
C THR A 82 -1.48 -24.71 6.97
N ILE A 83 -2.58 -25.29 6.50
CA ILE A 83 -3.87 -24.61 6.34
C ILE A 83 -4.78 -25.10 7.43
N GLU A 84 -5.15 -24.21 8.35
CA GLU A 84 -6.22 -24.49 9.30
C GLU A 84 -7.56 -24.28 8.59
N VAL A 85 -8.20 -25.38 8.16
CA VAL A 85 -9.52 -25.34 7.52
C VAL A 85 -10.58 -25.56 8.58
N VAL A 86 -11.49 -24.62 8.74
CA VAL A 86 -12.70 -24.77 9.54
C VAL A 86 -13.90 -24.62 8.62
N ASP A 87 -14.66 -25.70 8.45
CA ASP A 87 -15.79 -25.89 7.53
C ASP A 87 -15.48 -25.62 6.04
N ALA A 88 -15.17 -26.70 5.33
CA ALA A 88 -14.95 -26.65 3.88
C ALA A 88 -16.30 -26.62 3.15
N ALA A 89 -16.57 -25.52 2.46
CA ALA A 89 -17.50 -25.56 1.33
C ALA A 89 -16.90 -26.47 0.22
N SER A 90 -17.74 -27.21 -0.48
CA SER A 90 -17.31 -28.07 -1.59
C SER A 90 -16.60 -27.25 -2.69
N GLU A 91 -15.62 -27.84 -3.37
CA GLU A 91 -14.83 -27.18 -4.43
C GLU A 91 -15.67 -26.60 -5.58
N GLU A 92 -16.92 -27.04 -5.75
CA GLU A 92 -17.84 -26.59 -6.78
C GLU A 92 -18.51 -25.24 -6.48
N GLU A 93 -18.67 -24.87 -5.20
CA GLU A 93 -19.28 -23.58 -4.79
C GLU A 93 -18.39 -22.36 -5.03
N ILE A 94 -17.11 -22.53 -5.37
CA ILE A 94 -16.11 -21.45 -5.49
C ILE A 94 -16.05 -20.87 -6.93
N LYS A 95 -16.63 -21.55 -7.92
CA LYS A 95 -16.40 -21.27 -9.35
C LYS A 95 -16.97 -19.92 -9.84
N ASP A 96 -18.03 -19.40 -9.23
CA ASP A 96 -18.76 -18.22 -9.72
C ASP A 96 -18.89 -17.07 -8.68
N LYS A 97 -18.18 -17.15 -7.55
CA LYS A 97 -18.26 -16.14 -6.48
C LYS A 97 -16.97 -15.35 -6.36
N ASP A 98 -17.12 -14.09 -5.97
CA ASP A 98 -16.00 -13.23 -5.59
C ASP A 98 -15.15 -13.87 -4.50
N VAL A 99 -13.81 -13.77 -4.63
CA VAL A 99 -12.86 -14.19 -3.59
C VAL A 99 -12.70 -13.05 -2.59
N HIS A 100 -13.00 -13.28 -1.31
CA HIS A 100 -12.82 -12.26 -0.29
C HIS A 100 -11.55 -12.53 0.53
N LEU A 101 -10.51 -11.77 0.28
CA LEU A 101 -9.23 -11.82 0.99
C LEU A 101 -9.25 -10.87 2.18
N VAL A 102 -8.96 -11.35 3.38
CA VAL A 102 -8.83 -10.54 4.60
C VAL A 102 -7.38 -10.58 5.09
N VAL A 103 -6.64 -9.51 4.90
CA VAL A 103 -5.22 -9.44 5.25
C VAL A 103 -5.05 -9.02 6.70
N LEU A 104 -4.56 -9.93 7.54
CA LEU A 104 -4.08 -9.63 8.89
C LEU A 104 -2.60 -9.26 8.81
N GLY A 105 -2.31 -7.98 8.65
CA GLY A 105 -0.94 -7.53 8.39
C GLY A 105 -0.75 -6.03 8.53
N GLY A 106 0.45 -5.60 8.18
CA GLY A 106 0.78 -4.21 7.89
C GLY A 106 0.90 -3.98 6.38
N ASP A 107 1.32 -2.77 6.01
CA ASP A 107 1.41 -2.32 4.61
C ASP A 107 2.23 -3.27 3.71
N GLY A 108 3.36 -3.81 4.19
CA GLY A 108 4.18 -4.76 3.41
C GLY A 108 3.46 -6.09 3.12
N THR A 109 2.68 -6.64 4.06
CA THR A 109 1.89 -7.86 3.81
C THR A 109 0.75 -7.55 2.85
N LEU A 110 0.09 -6.42 3.03
CA LEU A 110 -0.98 -5.95 2.15
C LEU A 110 -0.47 -5.76 0.71
N ASN A 111 0.66 -5.07 0.54
CA ASN A 111 1.29 -4.85 -0.76
C ASN A 111 1.66 -6.18 -1.44
N LEU A 112 2.23 -7.15 -0.69
CA LEU A 112 2.56 -8.47 -1.21
C LEU A 112 1.31 -9.20 -1.72
N VAL A 113 0.25 -9.24 -0.92
CA VAL A 113 -1.02 -9.87 -1.29
C VAL A 113 -1.62 -9.18 -2.50
N PHE A 114 -1.71 -7.84 -2.49
CA PHE A 114 -2.28 -7.05 -3.58
C PHE A 114 -1.54 -7.28 -4.91
N ASN A 115 -0.20 -7.29 -4.89
CA ASN A 115 0.61 -7.60 -6.08
C ASN A 115 0.44 -9.03 -6.57
N SER A 116 -0.06 -9.93 -5.74
CA SER A 116 -0.26 -11.34 -6.07
C SER A 116 -1.66 -11.64 -6.61
N ILE A 117 -2.61 -10.69 -6.51
CA ILE A 117 -3.96 -10.84 -7.06
C ILE A 117 -3.89 -10.85 -8.59
N VAL A 118 -4.46 -11.91 -9.19
CA VAL A 118 -4.53 -12.10 -10.66
C VAL A 118 -5.77 -11.44 -11.24
N ASP A 119 -6.92 -11.62 -10.60
CA ASP A 119 -8.22 -11.10 -11.04
C ASP A 119 -8.76 -10.13 -9.97
N LEU A 120 -8.54 -8.83 -10.19
CA LEU A 120 -9.00 -7.78 -9.29
C LEU A 120 -10.52 -7.57 -9.35
N GLU A 121 -11.13 -7.80 -10.51
CA GLU A 121 -12.56 -7.61 -10.71
C GLU A 121 -13.38 -8.54 -9.82
N HIS A 122 -12.91 -9.80 -9.65
CA HIS A 122 -13.57 -10.81 -8.83
C HIS A 122 -12.89 -11.05 -7.48
N THR A 123 -12.09 -10.08 -7.01
CA THR A 123 -11.42 -10.18 -5.71
C THR A 123 -11.76 -8.98 -4.85
N LYS A 124 -12.37 -9.24 -3.68
CA LYS A 124 -12.59 -8.27 -2.62
C LYS A 124 -11.42 -8.33 -1.64
N LEU A 125 -10.93 -7.18 -1.24
CA LEU A 125 -9.85 -7.05 -0.29
C LEU A 125 -10.37 -6.40 0.99
N SER A 126 -9.97 -6.94 2.13
CA SER A 126 -10.14 -6.33 3.45
C SER A 126 -8.83 -6.38 4.20
N CYS A 127 -8.65 -5.50 5.16
CA CYS A 127 -7.48 -5.58 6.02
C CYS A 127 -7.83 -5.36 7.49
N ILE A 128 -7.13 -6.09 8.36
CA ILE A 128 -7.12 -5.90 9.81
C ILE A 128 -5.70 -5.52 10.17
N ARG A 129 -5.51 -4.30 10.64
CA ARG A 129 -4.19 -3.71 10.84
C ARG A 129 -3.52 -4.23 12.10
N ILE A 130 -2.34 -4.83 11.93
CA ILE A 130 -1.50 -5.32 13.03
C ILE A 130 -0.04 -4.88 12.89
N GLY A 131 0.28 -4.10 11.86
CA GLY A 131 1.59 -3.52 11.61
C GLY A 131 1.87 -2.27 12.43
N SER A 132 3.06 -1.71 12.28
CA SER A 132 3.48 -0.46 12.94
C SER A 132 3.07 0.80 12.17
N GLY A 133 3.08 0.78 10.83
CA GLY A 133 2.68 1.88 9.95
C GLY A 133 1.17 1.89 9.75
N ASN A 134 0.69 0.90 9.02
CA ASN A 134 -0.70 0.73 8.63
C ASN A 134 -1.27 1.97 7.93
N ASP A 135 -0.47 2.52 7.00
CA ASP A 135 -0.82 3.77 6.33
C ASP A 135 -2.02 3.61 5.41
N PHE A 136 -2.11 2.50 4.65
CA PHE A 136 -3.31 2.20 3.87
C PHE A 136 -4.55 2.14 4.76
N ALA A 137 -4.52 1.32 5.81
CA ALA A 137 -5.67 1.15 6.71
C ALA A 137 -6.07 2.45 7.41
N ARG A 138 -5.11 3.36 7.66
CA ARG A 138 -5.36 4.70 8.20
C ARG A 138 -6.06 5.58 7.17
N ASN A 139 -5.55 5.63 5.95
CA ASN A 139 -6.10 6.44 4.86
C ASN A 139 -7.55 6.07 4.54
N VAL A 140 -7.88 4.77 4.56
CA VAL A 140 -9.25 4.29 4.24
C VAL A 140 -10.16 4.16 5.47
N GLY A 141 -9.70 4.58 6.65
CA GLY A 141 -10.50 4.61 7.87
C GLY A 141 -10.85 3.24 8.48
N ILE A 142 -9.97 2.24 8.33
CA ILE A 142 -10.12 0.94 9.02
C ILE A 142 -9.95 1.14 10.53
N GLU A 143 -10.79 0.48 11.32
CA GLU A 143 -10.72 0.49 12.77
C GLU A 143 -9.33 0.07 13.29
N LYS A 144 -8.88 0.74 14.37
CA LYS A 144 -7.58 0.43 14.98
C LYS A 144 -7.61 -0.89 15.75
N ASP A 145 -8.70 -1.14 16.43
CA ASP A 145 -8.93 -2.36 17.20
C ASP A 145 -9.27 -3.51 16.24
N PRO A 146 -8.54 -4.64 16.27
CA PRO A 146 -8.77 -5.76 15.36
C PRO A 146 -10.13 -6.43 15.52
N GLU A 147 -10.67 -6.51 16.75
CA GLU A 147 -11.98 -7.12 17.01
C GLU A 147 -13.09 -6.23 16.45
N LYS A 148 -13.00 -4.91 16.70
CA LYS A 148 -13.96 -3.94 16.15
C LYS A 148 -13.91 -3.91 14.61
N ALA A 149 -12.70 -4.00 14.03
CA ALA A 149 -12.54 -4.06 12.58
C ALA A 149 -13.22 -5.31 11.99
N LEU A 150 -13.03 -6.48 12.62
CA LEU A 150 -13.70 -7.70 12.19
C LEU A 150 -15.21 -7.61 12.36
N ILE A 151 -15.69 -7.12 13.51
CA ILE A 151 -17.12 -6.98 13.78
C ILE A 151 -17.77 -6.06 12.75
N LYS A 152 -17.14 -4.91 12.45
CA LYS A 152 -17.64 -3.98 11.44
C LYS A 152 -17.70 -4.64 10.06
N LEU A 153 -16.64 -5.36 9.66
CA LEU A 153 -16.57 -6.10 8.40
C LEU A 153 -17.69 -7.13 8.25
N LEU A 154 -18.09 -7.77 9.35
CA LEU A 154 -19.12 -8.83 9.34
C LEU A 154 -20.55 -8.27 9.44
N ASP A 155 -20.76 -7.22 10.22
CA ASP A 155 -22.10 -6.71 10.55
C ASP A 155 -22.56 -5.59 9.60
N ASN A 156 -21.63 -4.73 9.19
CA ASN A 156 -21.90 -3.55 8.35
C ASN A 156 -20.83 -3.38 7.29
N PRO A 157 -20.64 -4.34 6.36
CA PRO A 157 -19.63 -4.25 5.33
C PRO A 157 -19.94 -3.09 4.38
N GLU A 158 -18.95 -2.22 4.18
CA GLU A 158 -18.99 -1.15 3.19
C GLU A 158 -18.02 -1.52 2.06
N GLU A 159 -18.53 -1.82 0.88
CA GLU A 159 -17.71 -2.04 -0.32
C GLU A 159 -17.50 -0.72 -1.05
N ILE A 160 -16.22 -0.39 -1.29
CA ILE A 160 -15.80 0.78 -2.07
C ILE A 160 -14.83 0.35 -3.15
N VAL A 161 -14.83 1.07 -4.27
CA VAL A 161 -13.88 0.85 -5.37
C VAL A 161 -12.88 1.98 -5.35
N LEU A 162 -11.62 1.63 -5.09
CA LEU A 162 -10.52 2.58 -4.98
C LEU A 162 -9.62 2.54 -6.20
N ASP A 163 -8.93 3.63 -6.40
CA ASP A 163 -7.79 3.72 -7.28
C ASP A 163 -6.58 2.98 -6.67
N TYR A 164 -5.67 2.57 -7.52
CA TYR A 164 -4.35 2.10 -7.15
C TYR A 164 -3.33 2.58 -8.17
N GLY A 165 -2.07 2.62 -7.79
CA GLY A 165 -1.02 2.98 -8.71
C GLY A 165 -0.32 1.75 -9.28
N GLU A 166 0.22 1.91 -10.48
CA GLU A 166 1.10 0.95 -11.13
C GLU A 166 2.40 1.65 -11.53
N ALA A 167 3.52 1.13 -11.06
CA ALA A 167 4.85 1.63 -11.38
C ALA A 167 5.54 0.67 -12.35
N ASP A 168 5.73 1.13 -13.60
CA ASP A 168 6.52 0.45 -14.63
C ASP A 168 7.91 1.06 -14.65
N TYR A 169 8.96 0.27 -14.43
CA TYR A 169 10.31 0.77 -14.33
C TYR A 169 11.34 -0.09 -15.05
N VAL A 170 12.42 0.56 -15.47
CA VAL A 170 13.57 -0.07 -16.09
C VAL A 170 14.71 -0.08 -15.08
N MET A 171 15.13 -1.27 -14.69
CA MET A 171 16.27 -1.48 -13.79
C MET A 171 17.58 -1.06 -14.46
N VAL A 172 18.66 -0.91 -13.68
CA VAL A 172 19.97 -0.51 -14.20
C VAL A 172 20.54 -1.53 -15.21
N ASP A 173 20.20 -2.82 -15.04
CA ASP A 173 20.57 -3.92 -15.96
C ASP A 173 19.71 -4.00 -17.22
N GLY A 174 18.75 -3.08 -17.40
CA GLY A 174 17.85 -3.01 -18.55
C GLY A 174 16.57 -3.85 -18.42
N MET A 175 16.41 -4.63 -17.36
CA MET A 175 15.18 -5.39 -17.15
C MET A 175 14.00 -4.46 -16.86
N ARG A 176 12.86 -4.76 -17.47
CA ARG A 176 11.59 -4.06 -17.20
C ARG A 176 10.77 -4.83 -16.19
N LYS A 177 10.22 -4.13 -15.23
CA LYS A 177 9.32 -4.68 -14.20
C LYS A 177 8.15 -3.75 -13.97
N SER A 178 7.05 -4.31 -13.53
CA SER A 178 5.87 -3.59 -13.05
C SER A 178 5.55 -3.99 -11.61
N ARG A 179 5.06 -3.04 -10.83
CA ARG A 179 4.61 -3.26 -9.48
C ARG A 179 3.44 -2.35 -9.14
N LYS A 180 2.38 -2.92 -8.57
CA LYS A 180 1.24 -2.17 -8.07
C LYS A 180 1.54 -1.60 -6.69
N TYR A 181 0.90 -0.47 -6.38
CA TYR A 181 0.94 0.14 -5.05
C TYR A 181 -0.43 0.71 -4.68
N VAL A 182 -0.76 0.66 -3.41
CA VAL A 182 -2.05 1.15 -2.91
C VAL A 182 -1.94 2.52 -2.26
N ILE A 183 -0.75 2.96 -1.88
CA ILE A 183 -0.51 4.25 -1.22
C ILE A 183 0.28 5.17 -2.13
N SER A 184 1.53 4.80 -2.43
CA SER A 184 2.49 5.67 -3.08
C SER A 184 3.61 4.92 -3.79
N SER A 185 4.20 5.57 -4.78
CA SER A 185 5.48 5.18 -5.36
C SER A 185 6.30 6.44 -5.63
N GLY A 186 7.60 6.38 -5.33
CA GLY A 186 8.46 7.53 -5.47
C GLY A 186 9.91 7.18 -5.74
N ILE A 187 10.67 8.22 -6.13
CA ILE A 187 12.11 8.15 -6.35
C ILE A 187 12.84 9.29 -5.65
N GLY A 188 14.08 9.05 -5.26
CA GLY A 188 14.94 10.02 -4.58
C GLY A 188 14.89 9.87 -3.07
N TYR A 189 14.87 10.99 -2.35
CA TYR A 189 15.01 11.05 -0.91
C TYR A 189 14.06 10.13 -0.12
N ASP A 190 12.79 10.05 -0.49
CA ASP A 190 11.78 9.19 0.13
C ASP A 190 12.13 7.70 -0.05
N ALA A 191 12.53 7.31 -1.26
CA ALA A 191 12.98 5.96 -1.56
C ALA A 191 14.30 5.61 -0.87
N ASP A 192 15.21 6.57 -0.73
CA ASP A 192 16.47 6.39 0.02
C ASP A 192 16.18 6.13 1.51
N ILE A 193 15.20 6.81 2.11
CA ILE A 193 14.75 6.54 3.48
C ILE A 193 14.19 5.12 3.61
N CYS A 194 13.30 4.72 2.70
CA CYS A 194 12.70 3.39 2.70
C CYS A 194 13.76 2.30 2.57
N GLN A 195 14.73 2.49 1.67
CA GLN A 195 15.84 1.56 1.46
C GLN A 195 16.70 1.41 2.72
N GLU A 196 17.12 2.51 3.32
CA GLU A 196 17.93 2.46 4.55
C GLU A 196 17.14 1.86 5.71
N ALA A 197 15.86 2.22 5.86
CA ALA A 197 14.99 1.67 6.89
C ALA A 197 14.79 0.15 6.76
N SER A 198 14.76 -0.39 5.54
CA SER A 198 14.61 -1.83 5.30
C SER A 198 15.83 -2.63 5.76
N HIS A 199 17.04 -2.04 5.68
CA HIS A 199 18.32 -2.67 6.05
C HIS A 199 18.76 -2.32 7.48
N SER A 200 18.12 -1.34 8.12
CA SER A 200 18.54 -0.83 9.43
C SER A 200 18.29 -1.83 10.57
N LYS A 201 19.37 -2.21 11.26
CA LYS A 201 19.29 -2.95 12.53
C LYS A 201 18.56 -2.14 13.63
N ILE A 202 18.59 -0.81 13.52
CA ILE A 202 17.95 0.14 14.45
C ILE A 202 16.43 -0.05 14.42
N LYS A 203 15.83 -0.37 13.26
CA LYS A 203 14.39 -0.65 13.15
C LYS A 203 13.96 -1.81 14.05
N LYS A 204 14.78 -2.86 14.16
CA LYS A 204 14.48 -4.01 15.04
C LYS A 204 14.47 -3.61 16.51
N VAL A 205 15.42 -2.77 16.94
CA VAL A 205 15.55 -2.32 18.32
C VAL A 205 14.44 -1.33 18.70
N LEU A 206 14.19 -0.33 17.87
CA LEU A 206 13.20 0.72 18.17
C LEU A 206 11.75 0.24 18.04
N ASN A 207 11.46 -0.78 17.23
CA ASN A 207 10.15 -1.40 17.20
C ASN A 207 9.79 -2.07 18.55
N VAL A 208 10.78 -2.58 19.29
CA VAL A 208 10.57 -3.14 20.65
C VAL A 208 10.08 -2.05 21.60
N PHE A 209 10.51 -0.80 21.43
CA PHE A 209 10.13 0.34 22.27
C PHE A 209 8.95 1.16 21.72
N HIS A 210 8.22 0.66 20.69
CA HIS A 210 7.12 1.38 20.02
C HIS A 210 7.54 2.74 19.39
N LEU A 211 8.84 2.97 19.20
CA LEU A 211 9.44 4.19 18.67
C LEU A 211 9.71 4.12 17.16
N GLY A 212 9.04 3.23 16.44
CA GLY A 212 9.25 3.00 15.01
C GLY A 212 9.19 4.26 14.13
N LYS A 213 8.38 5.25 14.51
CA LYS A 213 8.31 6.54 13.78
C LYS A 213 9.60 7.35 13.88
N LEU A 214 10.30 7.32 15.03
CA LEU A 214 11.56 8.05 15.23
C LEU A 214 12.69 7.52 14.34
N VAL A 215 12.63 6.25 13.92
CA VAL A 215 13.60 5.67 12.97
C VAL A 215 13.55 6.42 11.65
N TYR A 216 12.36 6.61 11.11
CA TYR A 216 12.18 7.29 9.82
C TYR A 216 12.62 8.75 9.88
N VAL A 217 12.34 9.45 10.98
CA VAL A 217 12.79 10.83 11.19
C VAL A 217 14.33 10.89 11.26
N THR A 218 14.96 10.00 12.02
CA THR A 218 16.43 9.97 12.16
C THR A 218 17.11 9.65 10.83
N ILE A 219 16.60 8.63 10.12
CA ILE A 219 17.10 8.28 8.79
C ILE A 219 16.86 9.42 7.81
N GLY A 220 15.69 10.04 7.85
CA GLY A 220 15.37 11.19 7.01
C GLY A 220 16.34 12.35 7.20
N ILE A 221 16.62 12.73 8.44
CA ILE A 221 17.62 13.77 8.72
C ILE A 221 18.99 13.37 8.17
N LYS A 222 19.45 12.13 8.40
CA LYS A 222 20.72 11.63 7.86
C LYS A 222 20.76 11.70 6.33
N GLN A 223 19.70 11.29 5.65
CA GLN A 223 19.63 11.28 4.19
C GLN A 223 19.65 12.69 3.58
N ILE A 224 19.20 13.73 4.30
CA ILE A 224 19.35 15.14 3.87
C ILE A 224 20.83 15.50 3.68
N PHE A 225 21.71 15.00 4.54
CA PHE A 225 23.17 15.25 4.45
C PHE A 225 23.86 14.38 3.41
N SER A 226 23.32 13.20 3.10
CA SER A 226 23.92 12.21 2.19
C SER A 226 23.37 12.29 0.76
N ARG A 227 22.45 13.21 0.49
CA ARG A 227 21.71 13.30 -0.77
C ARG A 227 22.61 13.36 -2.00
N SER A 228 22.23 12.66 -3.04
CA SER A 228 22.80 12.80 -4.38
C SER A 228 21.93 13.76 -5.21
N ASN A 229 22.58 14.71 -5.88
CA ASN A 229 21.89 15.57 -6.82
C ASN A 229 21.73 14.82 -8.16
N THR A 230 20.51 14.77 -8.68
CA THR A 230 20.25 14.23 -10.00
C THR A 230 19.41 15.21 -10.82
N ARG A 231 19.61 15.21 -12.14
CA ARG A 231 18.70 15.90 -13.06
C ARG A 231 17.58 14.94 -13.43
N ALA A 232 16.39 15.47 -13.64
CA ALA A 232 15.25 14.71 -14.07
C ALA A 232 14.50 15.41 -15.21
N LYS A 233 13.93 14.59 -16.10
CA LYS A 233 12.92 15.00 -17.08
C LYS A 233 11.60 14.33 -16.66
N ILE A 234 10.59 15.15 -16.41
CA ILE A 234 9.30 14.71 -15.92
C ILE A 234 8.23 15.01 -16.97
N TYR A 235 7.40 14.03 -17.25
CA TYR A 235 6.29 14.14 -18.19
C TYR A 235 5.00 13.79 -17.45
N LEU A 236 4.02 14.67 -17.50
CA LEU A 236 2.70 14.51 -16.89
C LEU A 236 1.68 14.30 -18.01
N ASP A 237 0.97 13.17 -18.01
CA ASP A 237 0.01 12.76 -19.04
C ASP A 237 0.60 12.90 -20.47
N GLY A 238 1.87 12.50 -20.63
CA GLY A 238 2.61 12.61 -21.89
C GLY A 238 3.09 14.01 -22.26
N LYS A 239 2.70 15.05 -21.51
CA LYS A 239 3.12 16.44 -21.75
C LYS A 239 4.45 16.73 -21.03
N GLY A 240 5.28 17.57 -21.62
CA GLY A 240 6.56 17.97 -21.04
C GLY A 240 7.68 17.90 -22.07
N PRO A 241 8.98 17.84 -21.64
CA PRO A 241 9.40 17.59 -20.26
C PRO A 241 9.46 18.83 -19.37
N LEU A 242 9.04 18.67 -18.11
CA LEU A 242 9.46 19.56 -17.03
C LEU A 242 10.89 19.17 -16.64
N CYS A 243 11.86 20.05 -16.90
CA CYS A 243 13.27 19.81 -16.59
C CYS A 243 13.59 20.23 -15.15
N VAL A 244 14.01 19.29 -14.32
CA VAL A 244 14.42 19.51 -12.93
C VAL A 244 15.92 19.31 -12.82
N ARG A 245 16.67 20.36 -12.48
CA ARG A 245 18.14 20.30 -12.39
C ARG A 245 18.65 19.63 -11.12
N ASN A 246 17.90 19.69 -10.07
CA ASN A 246 18.27 19.16 -8.74
C ASN A 246 17.02 18.50 -8.14
N LEU A 247 16.74 17.28 -8.53
CA LEU A 247 15.63 16.52 -7.99
C LEU A 247 15.99 16.07 -6.57
N PHE A 248 15.14 16.40 -5.59
CA PHE A 248 15.23 15.90 -4.24
C PHE A 248 14.40 14.62 -4.10
N PHE A 249 13.12 14.68 -4.43
CA PHE A 249 12.26 13.51 -4.61
C PHE A 249 11.08 13.84 -5.53
N ALA A 250 10.46 12.78 -6.03
CA ALA A 250 9.15 12.84 -6.69
C ALA A 250 8.36 11.59 -6.30
N VAL A 251 7.18 11.79 -5.72
CA VAL A 251 6.28 10.72 -5.28
C VAL A 251 4.91 10.90 -5.93
N GLY A 252 4.37 9.82 -6.51
CA GLY A 252 3.01 9.74 -7.02
C GLY A 252 2.15 8.97 -6.03
N MET A 253 1.18 9.65 -5.44
CA MET A 253 0.34 9.13 -4.37
C MET A 253 -1.08 8.89 -4.86
N VAL A 254 -1.69 7.84 -4.32
CA VAL A 254 -3.11 7.54 -4.43
C VAL A 254 -3.84 8.08 -3.21
N HIS A 255 -3.19 8.04 -2.06
CA HIS A 255 -3.73 8.48 -0.78
C HIS A 255 -2.95 9.68 -0.22
N GLU A 256 -3.55 10.33 0.77
CA GLU A 256 -3.00 11.54 1.41
C GLU A 256 -1.67 11.29 2.13
N MET A 257 -1.57 10.15 2.86
CA MET A 257 -0.52 9.93 3.86
C MET A 257 0.29 8.65 3.57
N GLU A 258 1.60 8.73 3.83
CA GLU A 258 2.53 7.59 3.85
C GLU A 258 3.54 7.70 5.00
N GLY A 259 4.45 6.74 5.14
CA GLY A 259 5.59 6.82 6.06
C GLY A 259 5.22 6.96 7.54
N GLY A 260 4.09 6.37 7.96
CA GLY A 260 3.59 6.47 9.34
C GLY A 260 2.65 7.65 9.57
N GLY A 261 2.03 8.17 8.52
CA GLY A 261 1.05 9.26 8.57
C GLY A 261 1.60 10.62 8.21
N VAL A 262 2.60 10.69 7.33
CA VAL A 262 3.14 11.93 6.77
C VAL A 262 2.27 12.37 5.59
N PRO A 263 1.59 13.53 5.65
CA PRO A 263 0.65 13.98 4.62
C PRO A 263 1.37 14.69 3.46
N PHE A 264 2.01 13.93 2.57
CA PHE A 264 2.70 14.50 1.41
C PHE A 264 1.74 15.09 0.38
N CYS A 265 0.57 14.50 0.19
CA CYS A 265 -0.46 14.96 -0.75
C CYS A 265 -1.80 15.13 -0.02
N PRO A 266 -1.98 16.25 0.73
CA PRO A 266 -3.13 16.43 1.63
C PRO A 266 -4.51 16.40 0.97
N ASP A 267 -4.57 16.61 -0.35
CA ASP A 267 -5.80 16.67 -1.15
C ASP A 267 -5.95 15.46 -2.08
N ALA A 268 -5.18 14.39 -1.85
CA ALA A 268 -5.27 13.18 -2.66
C ALA A 268 -6.63 12.49 -2.47
N ASP A 269 -7.27 12.18 -3.60
CA ASP A 269 -8.58 11.51 -3.65
C ASP A 269 -8.41 10.13 -4.32
N PRO A 270 -8.56 9.03 -3.58
CA PRO A 270 -8.35 7.69 -4.11
C PRO A 270 -9.49 7.17 -5.01
N GLU A 271 -10.43 8.04 -5.43
CA GLU A 271 -11.58 7.66 -6.26
C GLU A 271 -11.68 8.51 -7.54
N ASP A 272 -10.74 9.45 -7.79
CA ASP A 272 -10.83 10.41 -8.91
C ASP A 272 -10.09 9.97 -10.19
N GLY A 273 -9.45 8.80 -10.18
CA GLY A 273 -8.72 8.24 -11.32
C GLY A 273 -7.40 8.95 -11.61
N LYS A 274 -6.78 9.59 -10.63
CA LYS A 274 -5.53 10.33 -10.79
C LYS A 274 -4.56 10.06 -9.65
N LEU A 275 -3.29 10.37 -9.91
CA LEU A 275 -2.23 10.46 -8.91
C LEU A 275 -2.04 11.92 -8.51
N ASP A 276 -1.88 12.14 -7.24
CA ASP A 276 -1.33 13.39 -6.71
C ASP A 276 0.19 13.26 -6.60
N VAL A 277 0.90 14.17 -7.23
CA VAL A 277 2.37 14.11 -7.34
C VAL A 277 2.98 15.22 -6.52
N CYS A 278 3.69 14.87 -5.46
CA CYS A 278 4.55 15.80 -4.74
C CYS A 278 5.96 15.74 -5.31
N LEU A 279 6.41 16.89 -5.83
CA LEU A 279 7.75 17.06 -6.42
C LEU A 279 8.53 18.08 -5.59
N ALA A 280 9.67 17.69 -5.05
CA ALA A 280 10.57 18.58 -4.35
C ALA A 280 11.92 18.70 -5.08
N LYS A 281 12.39 19.93 -5.22
CA LYS A 281 13.75 20.26 -5.71
C LYS A 281 14.68 20.44 -4.51
N GLY A 282 15.95 20.09 -4.67
CA GLY A 282 16.94 20.29 -3.62
C GLY A 282 17.10 21.76 -3.26
N ALA A 283 17.29 22.02 -1.99
CA ALA A 283 17.47 23.32 -1.37
C ALA A 283 18.61 23.27 -0.35
N PRO A 284 19.08 24.39 0.21
CA PRO A 284 20.03 24.39 1.31
C PRO A 284 19.51 23.55 2.50
N ILE A 285 20.43 22.88 3.21
CA ILE A 285 20.10 21.95 4.31
C ILE A 285 19.13 22.57 5.35
N PRO A 286 19.34 23.80 5.85
CA PRO A 286 18.42 24.36 6.83
C PRO A 286 16.99 24.48 6.32
N LYS A 287 16.84 24.81 5.02
CA LYS A 287 15.53 24.90 4.39
C LYS A 287 14.87 23.52 4.28
N LEU A 288 15.61 22.46 3.85
CA LEU A 288 15.09 21.10 3.77
C LEU A 288 14.67 20.56 5.14
N LEU A 289 15.43 20.84 6.20
CA LEU A 289 15.04 20.45 7.56
C LEU A 289 13.73 21.12 7.99
N THR A 290 13.55 22.41 7.64
CA THR A 290 12.30 23.12 7.90
C THR A 290 11.15 22.54 7.09
N GLU A 291 11.37 22.21 5.81
CA GLU A 291 10.35 21.61 4.93
C GLU A 291 9.87 20.26 5.49
N VAL A 292 10.80 19.39 5.89
CA VAL A 292 10.45 18.08 6.49
C VAL A 292 9.62 18.26 7.76
N ALA A 293 9.94 19.23 8.61
CA ALA A 293 9.11 19.53 9.78
C ALA A 293 7.72 20.05 9.38
N MET A 294 7.65 20.88 8.34
CA MET A 294 6.40 21.51 7.89
C MET A 294 5.49 20.57 7.10
N VAL A 295 5.97 19.40 6.61
CA VAL A 295 5.12 18.35 6.02
C VAL A 295 4.07 17.90 7.03
N TYR A 296 4.46 17.65 8.29
CA TYR A 296 3.51 17.22 9.34
C TYR A 296 2.42 18.25 9.63
N CYS A 297 2.70 19.54 9.34
CA CYS A 297 1.73 20.63 9.46
C CYS A 297 0.97 20.89 8.15
N ARG A 298 1.15 20.08 7.09
CA ARG A 298 0.60 20.29 5.73
C ARG A 298 1.01 21.62 5.11
N LYS A 299 2.12 22.23 5.57
CA LYS A 299 2.62 23.54 5.13
C LYS A 299 3.84 23.48 4.21
N HIS A 300 4.30 22.28 3.83
CA HIS A 300 5.42 22.08 2.92
C HIS A 300 5.14 22.67 1.52
N LEU A 301 3.87 22.77 1.12
CA LEU A 301 3.46 23.37 -0.15
C LEU A 301 3.69 24.89 -0.22
N LEU A 302 3.98 25.55 0.90
CA LEU A 302 4.34 26.98 0.92
C LEU A 302 5.77 27.24 0.42
N PHE A 303 6.59 26.21 0.30
CA PHE A 303 7.97 26.36 -0.15
C PHE A 303 8.09 26.31 -1.67
N SER A 304 8.79 27.29 -2.26
CA SER A 304 8.92 27.47 -3.70
C SER A 304 9.63 26.35 -4.45
N ASN A 305 10.33 25.46 -3.75
CA ASN A 305 10.98 24.27 -4.32
C ASN A 305 10.13 23.01 -4.24
N VAL A 306 8.94 23.08 -3.61
CA VAL A 306 7.94 22.02 -3.61
C VAL A 306 6.82 22.38 -4.58
N SER A 307 6.35 21.42 -5.34
CA SER A 307 5.27 21.59 -6.32
C SER A 307 4.35 20.39 -6.29
N MET A 308 3.05 20.64 -6.39
CA MET A 308 2.03 19.61 -6.52
C MET A 308 1.51 19.56 -7.94
N TYR A 309 1.30 18.35 -8.42
CA TYR A 309 0.66 18.09 -9.71
C TYR A 309 -0.39 17.00 -9.53
N ARG A 310 -1.41 17.02 -10.38
CA ARG A 310 -2.41 15.97 -10.46
C ARG A 310 -2.47 15.46 -11.90
N CYS A 311 -2.31 14.15 -12.10
CA CYS A 311 -2.24 13.53 -13.42
C CYS A 311 -2.68 12.07 -13.38
N ARG A 312 -3.02 11.51 -14.55
CA ARG A 312 -3.28 10.07 -14.68
C ARG A 312 -1.99 9.26 -14.73
N SER A 313 -0.94 9.86 -15.27
CA SER A 313 0.36 9.22 -15.36
C SER A 313 1.50 10.22 -15.27
N ILE A 314 2.59 9.80 -14.64
CA ILE A 314 3.85 10.54 -14.58
C ILE A 314 4.98 9.63 -15.06
N ARG A 315 5.78 10.11 -16.01
CA ARG A 315 7.04 9.49 -16.41
C ARG A 315 8.21 10.32 -15.91
N ILE A 316 9.12 9.70 -15.20
CA ILE A 316 10.32 10.34 -14.65
C ILE A 316 11.54 9.64 -15.25
N VAL A 317 12.44 10.42 -15.85
CA VAL A 317 13.74 9.96 -16.36
C VAL A 317 14.83 10.73 -15.63
N VAL A 318 15.77 10.01 -15.03
CA VAL A 318 16.88 10.58 -14.23
C VAL A 318 18.24 10.29 -14.86
N ASP A 319 19.16 11.24 -14.75
CA ASP A 319 20.52 11.07 -15.27
C ASP A 319 21.30 10.01 -14.44
N ASN A 320 21.22 10.08 -13.12
CA ASN A 320 21.82 9.12 -12.22
C ASN A 320 20.77 8.18 -11.63
N PRO A 321 21.00 6.85 -11.62
CA PRO A 321 20.05 5.89 -11.07
C PRO A 321 19.64 6.21 -9.62
N GLN A 322 18.34 6.28 -9.37
CA GLN A 322 17.75 6.51 -8.05
C GLN A 322 17.05 5.26 -7.54
N TRP A 323 16.99 5.09 -6.22
CA TRP A 323 16.11 4.09 -5.64
C TRP A 323 14.65 4.43 -5.97
N ILE A 324 13.86 3.39 -6.22
CA ILE A 324 12.39 3.47 -6.30
C ILE A 324 11.79 2.78 -5.08
N HIS A 325 10.69 3.28 -4.58
CA HIS A 325 9.83 2.53 -3.66
C HIS A 325 8.42 2.38 -4.21
N THR A 326 7.71 1.36 -3.74
CA THR A 326 6.26 1.13 -3.90
C THR A 326 5.72 0.70 -2.54
N ASP A 327 4.88 1.52 -1.90
CA ASP A 327 4.39 1.32 -0.53
C ASP A 327 5.52 1.02 0.47
N GLY A 328 6.66 1.70 0.33
CA GLY A 328 7.82 1.53 1.21
C GLY A 328 8.75 0.35 0.89
N GLU A 329 8.39 -0.52 -0.06
CA GLU A 329 9.28 -1.58 -0.56
C GLU A 329 10.19 -1.03 -1.66
N THR A 330 11.52 -1.23 -1.53
CA THR A 330 12.54 -0.69 -2.44
C THR A 330 13.21 -1.79 -3.26
N PRO A 331 12.65 -2.17 -4.41
CA PRO A 331 13.14 -3.32 -5.17
C PRO A 331 14.51 -3.09 -5.83
N CYS A 332 14.81 -1.88 -6.32
CA CYS A 332 16.02 -1.62 -7.08
C CYS A 332 16.27 -0.12 -7.33
N LYS A 333 17.40 0.19 -7.99
CA LYS A 333 17.63 1.50 -8.60
C LYS A 333 17.17 1.52 -10.06
N VAL A 334 16.61 2.64 -10.46
CA VAL A 334 16.04 2.86 -11.80
C VAL A 334 16.56 4.14 -12.44
N ARG A 335 16.61 4.17 -13.78
CA ARG A 335 16.82 5.40 -14.57
C ARG A 335 15.51 5.98 -15.09
N GLN A 336 14.48 5.15 -15.16
CA GLN A 336 13.15 5.57 -15.61
C GLN A 336 12.08 4.82 -14.85
N VAL A 337 11.03 5.54 -14.50
CA VAL A 337 9.78 5.00 -13.99
C VAL A 337 8.60 5.69 -14.65
N ILE A 338 7.54 4.94 -14.89
CA ILE A 338 6.23 5.46 -15.25
C ILE A 338 5.28 5.01 -14.13
N MET A 339 4.66 5.95 -13.43
CA MET A 339 3.62 5.68 -12.47
C MET A 339 2.29 6.07 -13.09
N SER A 340 1.32 5.17 -13.04
CA SER A 340 -0.01 5.39 -13.63
C SER A 340 -1.09 5.08 -12.60
N CYS A 341 -2.15 5.89 -12.56
CA CYS A 341 -3.35 5.58 -11.82
C CYS A 341 -4.15 4.49 -12.55
N ARG A 342 -4.67 3.55 -11.79
CA ARG A 342 -5.58 2.49 -12.22
C ARG A 342 -6.77 2.45 -11.27
N GLN A 343 -7.90 1.98 -11.76
CA GLN A 343 -9.11 1.82 -10.96
C GLN A 343 -9.44 0.34 -10.77
N GLY A 344 -10.23 0.02 -9.75
CA GLY A 344 -10.79 -1.31 -9.58
C GLY A 344 -10.26 -2.09 -8.37
N LEU A 345 -9.61 -1.44 -7.39
CA LEU A 345 -9.35 -2.07 -6.10
C LEU A 345 -10.66 -2.11 -5.28
N ARG A 346 -11.30 -3.27 -5.20
CA ARG A 346 -12.52 -3.48 -4.41
C ARG A 346 -12.15 -3.69 -2.95
N LEU A 347 -12.36 -2.69 -2.11
CA LEU A 347 -12.13 -2.74 -0.67
C LEU A 347 -13.44 -2.93 0.07
N VAL A 348 -13.49 -3.89 1.01
CA VAL A 348 -14.60 -4.06 1.96
C VAL A 348 -14.10 -3.74 3.37
N LYS A 349 -14.73 -2.76 4.04
CA LYS A 349 -14.33 -2.25 5.35
C LYS A 349 -15.50 -2.06 6.32
#